data_7064bad3e2e0e5ebf7ba5db0f4757db3
#
_entry.id   7064bad3e2e0e5ebf7ba5db0f4757db3
#
_cell.length_a   1.000
_cell.length_b   1.000
_cell.length_c   1.000
_cell.angle_alpha   90.00
_cell.angle_beta   90.00
_cell.angle_gamma   90.00
#
_symmetry.space_group_name_H-M   'P 1'
#
loop_
_entity.id
_entity.type
_entity.pdbx_description
1 polymer ?
#
loop_
_entity_poly.entity_id
_entity_poly.type
_entity_poly.pdbx_seq_one_letter_code
_entity_poly.pdbx_strand_id
1 'polypeptide(L)'
;FRQADIQNNGQGAPLTPIFHHILSKKINQNFNIKFPIGFLNIGGIANVTKVINDSDNFQNNLSAFDIGPGNCLIDEWVRNNSNKKFDKNGELSKVGKVDQLILNQAIDNFKINSYSQSLDIKNFDVSFARGLSLEDGCATITAFTAYLIVEGLKYISQKKNITFLLCG
;
A
#
# COMPACT_ATOMS: atom_id res chain seq x y z
N PHE A 1 -12.90 2.02 19.12
CA PHE A 1 -12.92 0.73 18.38
C PHE A 1 -11.58 0.00 18.49
N ARG A 2 -10.43 0.65 18.18
CA ARG A 2 -9.09 0.06 18.22
C ARG A 2 -8.75 -0.58 19.58
N GLN A 3 -9.02 0.11 20.68
CA GLN A 3 -8.79 -0.42 22.03
C GLN A 3 -9.66 -1.64 22.33
N ALA A 4 -10.91 -1.65 21.89
CA ALA A 4 -11.81 -2.78 22.09
C ALA A 4 -11.33 -4.02 21.31
N ASP A 5 -10.79 -3.86 20.10
CA ASP A 5 -10.22 -4.95 19.33
C ASP A 5 -8.99 -5.55 20.01
N ILE A 6 -8.10 -4.69 20.51
CA ILE A 6 -6.90 -5.11 21.27
C ILE A 6 -7.29 -5.86 22.56
N GLN A 7 -8.31 -5.39 23.29
CA GLN A 7 -8.82 -6.05 24.49
C GLN A 7 -9.40 -7.43 24.21
N ASN A 8 -9.84 -7.67 22.98
CA ASN A 8 -10.35 -8.96 22.50
C ASN A 8 -9.29 -9.77 21.72
N ASN A 9 -8.00 -9.54 22.00
CA ASN A 9 -6.86 -10.21 21.35
C ASN A 9 -6.70 -9.90 19.85
N GLY A 10 -7.28 -8.83 19.33
CA GLY A 10 -7.04 -8.31 18.00
C GLY A 10 -5.80 -7.42 17.93
N GLN A 11 -5.38 -7.06 16.72
CA GLN A 11 -4.22 -6.20 16.48
C GLN A 11 -4.56 -4.69 16.53
N GLY A 12 -5.84 -4.34 16.69
CA GLY A 12 -6.33 -2.97 16.66
C GLY A 12 -6.30 -2.28 15.29
N ALA A 13 -5.79 -2.95 14.27
CA ALA A 13 -5.77 -2.55 12.86
C ALA A 13 -5.43 -3.76 11.98
N PRO A 14 -5.89 -3.79 10.69
CA PRO A 14 -6.87 -2.88 10.11
C PRO A 14 -8.30 -3.19 10.59
N LEU A 15 -9.11 -2.17 10.82
CA LEU A 15 -10.53 -2.32 11.22
C LEU A 15 -11.48 -2.24 10.01
N THR A 16 -10.96 -1.93 8.83
CA THR A 16 -11.73 -1.73 7.60
C THR A 16 -12.13 -3.00 6.83
N PRO A 17 -11.55 -4.20 7.03
CA PRO A 17 -11.88 -5.38 6.22
C PRO A 17 -13.36 -5.75 6.24
N ILE A 18 -14.04 -5.63 7.38
CA ILE A 18 -15.49 -5.92 7.50
C ILE A 18 -16.31 -4.93 6.66
N PHE A 19 -15.93 -3.64 6.69
CA PHE A 19 -16.56 -2.63 5.84
C PHE A 19 -16.33 -2.92 4.36
N HIS A 20 -15.11 -3.31 3.97
CA HIS A 20 -14.79 -3.71 2.61
C HIS A 20 -15.60 -4.92 2.13
N HIS A 21 -15.90 -5.86 3.03
CA HIS A 21 -16.76 -7.00 2.71
C HIS A 21 -18.20 -6.52 2.38
N ILE A 22 -18.78 -5.67 3.22
CA ILE A 22 -20.11 -5.12 2.98
C ILE A 22 -20.14 -4.30 1.67
N LEU A 23 -19.10 -3.49 1.45
CA LEU A 23 -18.96 -2.68 0.25
C LEU A 23 -18.82 -3.55 -1.00
N SER A 24 -18.07 -4.65 -0.94
CA SER A 24 -17.89 -5.56 -2.06
C SER A 24 -19.19 -6.22 -2.52
N LYS A 25 -20.08 -6.57 -1.58
CA LYS A 25 -21.45 -7.04 -1.91
C LYS A 25 -22.23 -6.01 -2.70
N LYS A 26 -22.22 -4.76 -2.24
CA LYS A 26 -22.91 -3.67 -2.95
C LYS A 26 -22.33 -3.40 -4.33
N ILE A 27 -21.00 -3.45 -4.46
CA ILE A 27 -20.30 -3.24 -5.72
C ILE A 27 -20.62 -4.38 -6.69
N ASN A 28 -20.57 -5.63 -6.23
CA ASN A 28 -20.98 -6.79 -7.05
C ASN A 28 -22.40 -6.63 -7.57
N GLN A 29 -23.35 -6.27 -6.70
CA GLN A 29 -24.78 -6.11 -7.06
C GLN A 29 -25.02 -4.94 -8.03
N ASN A 30 -24.38 -3.79 -7.80
CA ASN A 30 -24.66 -2.56 -8.54
C ASN A 30 -23.88 -2.46 -9.86
N PHE A 31 -22.67 -3.05 -9.91
CA PHE A 31 -21.75 -2.90 -11.04
C PHE A 31 -21.36 -4.23 -11.70
N ASN A 32 -21.94 -5.34 -11.24
CA ASN A 32 -21.63 -6.71 -11.72
C ASN A 32 -20.12 -7.05 -11.71
N ILE A 33 -19.39 -6.51 -10.74
CA ILE A 33 -17.96 -6.82 -10.54
C ILE A 33 -17.87 -8.14 -9.80
N LYS A 34 -17.25 -9.14 -10.44
CA LYS A 34 -17.14 -10.50 -9.91
C LYS A 34 -16.10 -10.61 -8.80
N PHE A 35 -16.37 -11.45 -7.82
CA PHE A 35 -15.39 -11.87 -6.83
C PHE A 35 -14.27 -12.74 -7.45
N PRO A 36 -13.06 -12.74 -6.87
CA PRO A 36 -12.64 -11.98 -5.70
C PRO A 36 -12.44 -10.48 -6.01
N ILE A 37 -12.73 -9.63 -5.02
CA ILE A 37 -12.56 -8.18 -5.09
C ILE A 37 -11.47 -7.75 -4.09
N GLY A 38 -10.53 -6.93 -4.53
CA GLY A 38 -9.49 -6.34 -3.72
C GLY A 38 -9.72 -4.84 -3.50
N PHE A 39 -9.45 -4.34 -2.30
CA PHE A 39 -9.40 -2.92 -2.00
C PHE A 39 -7.96 -2.56 -1.70
N LEU A 40 -7.34 -1.79 -2.59
CA LEU A 40 -5.99 -1.27 -2.39
C LEU A 40 -6.09 0.17 -1.88
N ASN A 41 -5.69 0.36 -0.63
CA ASN A 41 -5.58 1.67 -0.01
C ASN A 41 -4.12 2.15 -0.05
N ILE A 42 -3.88 3.33 -0.65
CA ILE A 42 -2.56 3.96 -0.75
C ILE A 42 -2.56 5.20 0.15
N GLY A 43 -2.43 4.97 1.45
CA GLY A 43 -2.22 6.01 2.46
C GLY A 43 -0.74 6.23 2.75
N GLY A 44 -0.37 6.49 4.00
CA GLY A 44 1.04 6.51 4.44
C GLY A 44 1.70 5.13 4.26
N ILE A 45 1.03 4.08 4.67
CA ILE A 45 1.32 2.67 4.37
C ILE A 45 0.30 2.19 3.33
N ALA A 46 0.76 1.44 2.34
CA ALA A 46 -0.12 0.79 1.38
C ALA A 46 -0.61 -0.55 1.97
N ASN A 47 -1.91 -0.75 1.97
CA ASN A 47 -2.53 -1.98 2.44
C ASN A 47 -3.62 -2.45 1.49
N VAL A 48 -3.90 -3.74 1.56
CA VAL A 48 -4.92 -4.37 0.72
C VAL A 48 -5.83 -5.26 1.54
N THR A 49 -7.12 -5.19 1.24
CA THR A 49 -8.12 -6.16 1.71
C THR A 49 -8.59 -6.97 0.52
N LYS A 50 -8.57 -8.29 0.64
CA LYS A 50 -9.10 -9.23 -0.35
C LYS A 50 -10.38 -9.86 0.17
N VAL A 51 -11.45 -9.78 -0.61
CA VAL A 51 -12.73 -10.44 -0.36
C VAL A 51 -12.91 -11.54 -1.40
N ILE A 52 -13.03 -12.78 -0.96
CA ILE A 52 -13.04 -13.95 -1.85
C ILE A 52 -14.41 -14.16 -2.48
N ASN A 53 -15.48 -14.01 -1.70
CA ASN A 53 -16.87 -14.16 -2.14
C ASN A 53 -17.82 -13.34 -1.24
N ASP A 54 -19.12 -13.50 -1.41
CA ASP A 54 -20.15 -12.80 -0.65
C ASP A 54 -20.60 -13.49 0.66
N SER A 55 -19.97 -14.61 1.03
CA SER A 55 -20.28 -15.36 2.25
C SER A 55 -20.00 -14.53 3.51
N ASP A 56 -20.86 -14.63 4.51
CA ASP A 56 -20.68 -13.97 5.82
C ASP A 56 -19.69 -14.71 6.75
N ASN A 57 -19.06 -15.76 6.29
CA ASN A 57 -17.97 -16.43 7.00
C ASN A 57 -16.67 -15.62 6.84
N PHE A 58 -16.47 -14.62 7.67
CA PHE A 58 -15.34 -13.69 7.59
C PHE A 58 -13.97 -14.36 7.73
N GLN A 59 -13.85 -15.42 8.54
CA GLN A 59 -12.57 -16.09 8.80
C GLN A 59 -11.92 -16.65 7.52
N ASN A 60 -12.74 -17.17 6.61
CA ASN A 60 -12.25 -17.79 5.37
C ASN A 60 -12.43 -16.90 4.14
N ASN A 61 -13.11 -15.77 4.29
CA ASN A 61 -13.52 -14.91 3.18
C ASN A 61 -12.75 -13.61 3.09
N LEU A 62 -12.13 -13.18 4.19
CA LEU A 62 -11.38 -11.93 4.27
C LEU A 62 -9.91 -12.17 4.54
N SER A 63 -9.06 -11.43 3.86
CA SER A 63 -7.65 -11.29 4.23
C SER A 63 -7.22 -9.84 4.01
N ALA A 64 -6.42 -9.32 4.95
CA ALA A 64 -5.91 -7.97 4.89
C ALA A 64 -4.42 -7.96 5.22
N PHE A 65 -3.66 -7.16 4.46
CA PHE A 65 -2.21 -7.12 4.53
C PHE A 65 -1.70 -5.70 4.29
N ASP A 66 -0.66 -5.33 5.02
CA ASP A 66 0.19 -4.22 4.63
C ASP A 66 1.18 -4.73 3.56
N ILE A 67 1.31 -3.98 2.46
CA ILE A 67 2.09 -4.44 1.30
C ILE A 67 3.32 -3.58 1.01
N GLY A 68 3.50 -2.51 1.74
CA GLY A 68 4.66 -1.65 1.59
C GLY A 68 4.40 -0.21 1.98
N PRO A 69 5.37 0.69 1.74
CA PRO A 69 5.15 2.11 1.89
C PRO A 69 4.11 2.56 0.87
N GLY A 70 3.24 3.47 1.29
CA GLY A 70 2.42 4.25 0.39
C GLY A 70 3.09 5.59 0.14
N ASN A 71 2.48 6.67 0.61
CA ASN A 71 3.01 8.02 0.42
C ASN A 71 4.08 8.42 1.46
N CYS A 72 4.29 7.61 2.52
CA CYS A 72 5.13 8.02 3.65
C CYS A 72 6.57 8.36 3.26
N LEU A 73 7.20 7.60 2.37
CA LEU A 73 8.57 7.86 1.92
C LEU A 73 8.65 9.10 1.02
N ILE A 74 7.68 9.29 0.12
CA ILE A 74 7.62 10.46 -0.74
C ILE A 74 7.47 11.72 0.11
N ASP A 75 6.56 11.68 1.07
CA ASP A 75 6.32 12.79 2.00
C ASP A 75 7.54 13.10 2.87
N GLU A 76 8.22 12.06 3.36
CA GLU A 76 9.46 12.21 4.14
C GLU A 76 10.56 12.86 3.29
N TRP A 77 10.78 12.38 2.06
CA TRP A 77 11.75 12.97 1.15
C TRP A 77 11.48 14.44 0.88
N VAL A 78 10.22 14.78 0.59
CA VAL A 78 9.82 16.16 0.33
C VAL A 78 10.05 17.05 1.55
N ARG A 79 9.69 16.60 2.75
CA ARG A 79 9.92 17.35 3.99
C ARG A 79 11.40 17.54 4.30
N ASN A 80 12.23 16.54 4.03
CA ASN A 80 13.67 16.60 4.32
C ASN A 80 14.45 17.49 3.33
N ASN A 81 13.92 17.68 2.12
CA ASN A 81 14.63 18.39 1.03
C ASN A 81 13.93 19.68 0.58
N SER A 82 12.83 20.08 1.22
CA SER A 82 12.10 21.30 0.88
C SER A 82 11.26 21.81 2.06
N ASN A 83 10.64 22.98 1.88
CA ASN A 83 9.66 23.53 2.82
C ASN A 83 8.23 23.00 2.58
N LYS A 84 8.05 22.08 1.65
CA LYS A 84 6.75 21.45 1.35
C LYS A 84 6.50 20.28 2.29
N LYS A 85 5.22 19.96 2.50
CA LYS A 85 4.82 18.83 3.36
C LYS A 85 4.71 17.50 2.60
N PHE A 86 4.38 17.56 1.30
CA PHE A 86 4.17 16.43 0.42
C PHE A 86 4.26 16.86 -1.06
N ASP A 87 4.34 15.90 -1.97
CA ASP A 87 4.32 16.15 -3.42
C ASP A 87 2.88 16.34 -3.91
N LYS A 88 2.43 17.61 -3.94
CA LYS A 88 1.06 17.93 -4.32
C LYS A 88 0.79 17.53 -5.78
N ASN A 89 -0.20 16.67 -5.99
CA ASN A 89 -0.59 16.15 -7.31
C ASN A 89 0.54 15.46 -8.10
N GLY A 90 1.60 15.03 -7.45
CA GLY A 90 2.77 14.45 -8.10
C GLY A 90 3.56 15.43 -8.96
N GLU A 91 3.50 16.73 -8.66
CA GLU A 91 4.15 17.77 -9.48
C GLU A 91 5.67 17.64 -9.49
N LEU A 92 6.28 17.25 -8.36
CA LEU A 92 7.72 17.01 -8.26
C LEU A 92 8.11 15.71 -8.98
N SER A 93 7.40 14.61 -8.69
CA SER A 93 7.67 13.30 -9.29
C SER A 93 7.51 13.32 -10.81
N LYS A 94 6.60 14.14 -11.37
CA LYS A 94 6.35 14.23 -12.81
C LYS A 94 7.48 14.90 -13.59
N VAL A 95 8.20 15.82 -12.99
CA VAL A 95 9.31 16.55 -13.65
C VAL A 95 10.65 15.89 -13.38
N GLY A 96 10.75 15.08 -12.32
CA GLY A 96 11.94 14.31 -11.97
C GLY A 96 12.15 13.12 -12.89
N LYS A 97 13.38 12.63 -12.89
CA LYS A 97 13.79 11.42 -13.61
C LYS A 97 14.10 10.31 -12.61
N VAL A 98 13.59 9.12 -12.87
CA VAL A 98 13.91 7.93 -12.06
C VAL A 98 15.38 7.58 -12.27
N ASP A 99 16.16 7.53 -11.19
CA ASP A 99 17.49 6.95 -11.21
C ASP A 99 17.40 5.43 -11.11
N GLN A 100 17.65 4.76 -12.22
CA GLN A 100 17.47 3.31 -12.34
C GLN A 100 18.47 2.50 -11.49
N LEU A 101 19.69 3.02 -11.28
CA LEU A 101 20.68 2.33 -10.45
C LEU A 101 20.28 2.37 -8.98
N ILE A 102 19.90 3.54 -8.49
CA ILE A 102 19.42 3.73 -7.12
C ILE A 102 18.15 2.94 -6.87
N LEU A 103 17.20 2.97 -7.82
CA LEU A 103 15.98 2.18 -7.74
C LEU A 103 16.26 0.69 -7.60
N ASN A 104 17.12 0.13 -8.45
CA ASN A 104 17.47 -1.29 -8.42
C ASN A 104 18.15 -1.67 -7.10
N GLN A 105 19.10 -0.85 -6.62
CA GLN A 105 19.72 -1.06 -5.31
C GLN A 105 18.71 -1.04 -4.17
N ALA A 106 17.76 -0.10 -4.20
CA ALA A 106 16.71 -0.03 -3.19
C ALA A 106 15.83 -1.29 -3.19
N ILE A 107 15.46 -1.79 -4.38
CA ILE A 107 14.69 -3.02 -4.56
C ILE A 107 15.46 -4.24 -4.03
N ASP A 108 16.74 -4.38 -4.38
CA ASP A 108 17.57 -5.51 -4.00
C ASP A 108 17.81 -5.57 -2.47
N ASN A 109 17.91 -4.41 -1.84
CA ASN A 109 18.12 -4.29 -0.39
C ASN A 109 16.82 -4.37 0.42
N PHE A 110 15.67 -4.19 -0.22
CA PHE A 110 14.39 -4.21 0.46
C PHE A 110 13.79 -5.61 0.47
N LYS A 111 13.62 -6.17 1.68
CA LYS A 111 12.98 -7.48 1.85
C LYS A 111 11.79 -7.34 2.79
N ILE A 112 10.60 -7.60 2.30
CA ILE A 112 9.45 -7.86 3.17
C ILE A 112 9.58 -9.30 3.66
N ASN A 113 9.92 -9.47 4.92
CA ASN A 113 10.10 -10.80 5.52
C ASN A 113 8.77 -11.57 5.60
N SER A 114 7.65 -10.87 5.73
CA SER A 114 6.31 -11.45 5.77
C SER A 114 5.24 -10.39 5.57
N TYR A 115 4.25 -10.67 4.75
CA TYR A 115 3.03 -9.87 4.64
C TYR A 115 2.02 -10.13 5.78
N SER A 116 2.34 -11.02 6.73
CA SER A 116 1.47 -11.33 7.87
C SER A 116 1.62 -10.35 9.04
N GLN A 117 2.60 -9.46 9.00
CA GLN A 117 2.86 -8.47 10.04
C GLN A 117 2.46 -7.07 9.56
N SER A 118 1.85 -6.29 10.47
CA SER A 118 1.60 -4.87 10.21
C SER A 118 2.92 -4.11 10.09
N LEU A 119 2.99 -3.22 9.09
CA LEU A 119 4.15 -2.37 8.85
C LEU A 119 4.01 -1.04 9.60
N ASP A 120 5.14 -0.50 10.07
CA ASP A 120 5.24 0.85 10.63
C ASP A 120 6.07 1.72 9.66
N ILE A 121 5.79 3.01 9.62
CA ILE A 121 6.58 3.99 8.83
C ILE A 121 8.06 3.91 9.21
N LYS A 122 8.39 3.60 10.46
CA LYS A 122 9.76 3.42 10.94
C LYS A 122 10.50 2.23 10.32
N ASN A 123 9.79 1.33 9.64
CA ASN A 123 10.41 0.21 8.92
C ASN A 123 11.02 0.64 7.59
N PHE A 124 10.84 1.89 7.18
CA PHE A 124 11.27 2.41 5.89
C PHE A 124 12.23 3.58 6.08
N ASP A 125 13.10 3.78 5.11
CA ASP A 125 14.10 4.84 5.09
C ASP A 125 14.27 5.35 3.65
N VAL A 126 14.43 6.67 3.53
CA VAL A 126 14.65 7.37 2.25
C VAL A 126 16.13 7.60 1.94
N SER A 127 17.03 7.10 2.78
CA SER A 127 18.48 7.36 2.66
C SER A 127 19.09 6.84 1.35
N PHE A 128 18.45 5.85 0.71
CA PHE A 128 18.89 5.33 -0.59
C PHE A 128 18.82 6.39 -1.70
N ALA A 129 17.93 7.39 -1.58
CA ALA A 129 17.80 8.48 -2.55
C ALA A 129 18.76 9.66 -2.27
N ARG A 130 19.62 9.56 -1.24
CA ARG A 130 20.53 10.64 -0.87
C ARG A 130 21.46 11.01 -2.05
N GLY A 131 21.56 12.31 -2.32
CA GLY A 131 22.38 12.85 -3.39
C GLY A 131 21.59 13.12 -4.68
N LEU A 132 20.34 12.67 -4.79
CA LEU A 132 19.46 13.07 -5.88
C LEU A 132 18.92 14.49 -5.67
N SER A 133 18.48 15.12 -6.77
CA SER A 133 17.68 16.35 -6.70
C SER A 133 16.34 16.07 -6.01
N LEU A 134 15.64 17.11 -5.55
CA LEU A 134 14.32 16.95 -4.94
C LEU A 134 13.37 16.19 -5.87
N GLU A 135 13.35 16.57 -7.14
CA GLU A 135 12.46 16.02 -8.18
C GLU A 135 12.83 14.59 -8.54
N ASP A 136 14.12 14.31 -8.77
CA ASP A 136 14.59 12.97 -9.14
C ASP A 136 14.42 11.99 -7.97
N GLY A 137 14.63 12.44 -6.74
CA GLY A 137 14.34 11.67 -5.54
C GLY A 137 12.86 11.34 -5.41
N CYS A 138 11.96 12.33 -5.62
CA CYS A 138 10.52 12.08 -5.65
C CYS A 138 10.14 11.05 -6.71
N ALA A 139 10.67 11.18 -7.94
CA ALA A 139 10.39 10.24 -9.03
C ALA A 139 10.89 8.83 -8.71
N THR A 140 12.12 8.70 -8.19
CA THR A 140 12.74 7.40 -7.86
C THR A 140 12.01 6.71 -6.71
N ILE A 141 11.66 7.45 -5.64
CA ILE A 141 10.91 6.91 -4.50
C ILE A 141 9.49 6.51 -4.92
N THR A 142 8.85 7.28 -5.79
CA THR A 142 7.52 6.93 -6.34
C THR A 142 7.59 5.63 -7.13
N ALA A 143 8.61 5.46 -7.98
CA ALA A 143 8.83 4.22 -8.72
C ALA A 143 9.09 3.01 -7.79
N PHE A 144 9.88 3.21 -6.73
CA PHE A 144 10.12 2.20 -5.69
C PHE A 144 8.84 1.79 -4.97
N THR A 145 8.04 2.77 -4.53
CA THR A 145 6.73 2.54 -3.91
C THR A 145 5.80 1.75 -4.83
N ALA A 146 5.71 2.14 -6.11
CA ALA A 146 4.89 1.44 -7.09
C ALA A 146 5.34 -0.01 -7.31
N TYR A 147 6.65 -0.24 -7.37
CA TYR A 147 7.22 -1.58 -7.47
C TYR A 147 6.79 -2.48 -6.30
N LEU A 148 6.92 -2.00 -5.07
CA LEU A 148 6.56 -2.76 -3.87
C LEU A 148 5.06 -3.07 -3.81
N ILE A 149 4.22 -2.11 -4.21
CA ILE A 149 2.78 -2.33 -4.30
C ILE A 149 2.48 -3.45 -5.30
N VAL A 150 3.11 -3.44 -6.49
CA VAL A 150 2.92 -4.48 -7.50
C VAL A 150 3.35 -5.86 -6.98
N GLU A 151 4.48 -5.96 -6.31
CA GLU A 151 4.94 -7.22 -5.70
C GLU A 151 3.96 -7.72 -4.63
N GLY A 152 3.46 -6.84 -3.76
CA GLY A 152 2.42 -7.18 -2.79
C GLY A 152 1.12 -7.66 -3.44
N LEU A 153 0.68 -7.02 -4.51
CA LEU A 153 -0.51 -7.44 -5.27
C LEU A 153 -0.31 -8.79 -5.96
N LYS A 154 0.88 -9.08 -6.49
CA LYS A 154 1.22 -10.40 -7.05
C LYS A 154 1.13 -11.50 -5.99
N TYR A 155 1.69 -11.24 -4.80
CA TYR A 155 1.60 -12.17 -3.67
C TYR A 155 0.15 -12.50 -3.31
N ILE A 156 -0.72 -11.49 -3.22
CA ILE A 156 -2.11 -11.63 -2.80
C ILE A 156 -2.97 -12.29 -3.87
N SER A 157 -2.71 -12.00 -5.15
CA SER A 157 -3.50 -12.56 -6.26
C SER A 157 -3.26 -14.04 -6.47
N GLN A 158 -2.09 -14.57 -6.10
CA GLN A 158 -1.78 -16.01 -6.24
C GLN A 158 -2.18 -16.57 -7.62
N LYS A 159 -1.92 -15.80 -8.69
CA LYS A 159 -2.29 -16.13 -10.08
C LYS A 159 -3.81 -16.16 -10.37
N LYS A 160 -4.66 -15.69 -9.46
CA LYS A 160 -6.10 -15.55 -9.69
C LYS A 160 -6.41 -14.15 -10.21
N ASN A 161 -7.40 -14.05 -11.09
CA ASN A 161 -7.92 -12.74 -11.51
C ASN A 161 -8.65 -12.08 -10.34
N ILE A 162 -8.17 -10.92 -9.91
CA ILE A 162 -8.78 -10.09 -8.87
C ILE A 162 -9.03 -8.71 -9.46
N THR A 163 -10.23 -8.19 -9.26
CA THR A 163 -10.50 -6.79 -9.56
C THR A 163 -10.11 -5.95 -8.35
N PHE A 164 -9.17 -5.02 -8.54
CA PHE A 164 -8.75 -4.10 -7.49
C PHE A 164 -9.46 -2.75 -7.61
N LEU A 165 -9.99 -2.28 -6.49
CA LEU A 165 -10.53 -0.95 -6.31
C LEU A 165 -9.51 -0.11 -5.54
N LEU A 166 -9.14 1.04 -6.09
CA LEU A 166 -8.15 1.94 -5.51
C LEU A 166 -8.85 2.94 -4.59
N CYS A 167 -8.26 3.18 -3.41
CA CYS A 167 -8.66 4.20 -2.45
C CYS A 167 -7.43 4.75 -1.71
N GLY A 168 -7.59 5.89 -1.03
CA GLY A 168 -6.55 6.57 -0.27
C GLY A 168 -6.64 8.07 -0.35
#